data_172d0be571f90fb7c6acf30fba129758
#
_entry.id   172d0be571f90fb7c6acf30fba129758
#
_cell.length_a   1.000
_cell.length_b   1.000
_cell.length_c   1.000
_cell.angle_alpha   90.00
_cell.angle_beta   90.00
_cell.angle_gamma   90.00
#
_symmetry.space_group_name_H-M   'P 1'
#
loop_
_entity.id
_entity.type
_entity.pdbx_description
1 polymer ?
#
loop_
_entity_poly.entity_id
_entity_poly.type
_entity_poly.pdbx_seq_one_letter_code
_entity_poly.pdbx_strand_id
1 'polypeptide(L)'
;MNNFKKIKVNSYLDWRSSQKRLLGLGYKWKWPNVDKWRDDYYFDKSGDLYLVINTETKMIFYTEEAVPEIQLVDLKEIYKW
;
A
#
# COMPACT_ATOMS: atom_id res chain seq x y z
N MET A 1 -15.58 -6.21 2.07
CA MET A 1 -14.54 -5.89 3.06
C MET A 1 -14.35 -4.40 3.16
N ASN A 2 -15.07 -3.81 4.10
CA ASN A 2 -15.14 -2.35 4.18
C ASN A 2 -13.89 -1.71 4.75
N ASN A 3 -13.05 -2.48 5.44
CA ASN A 3 -11.87 -1.95 6.10
C ASN A 3 -10.62 -2.01 5.24
N PHE A 4 -10.73 -2.57 4.04
CA PHE A 4 -9.59 -2.70 3.14
C PHE A 4 -9.71 -1.71 2.00
N LYS A 5 -8.60 -1.06 1.70
CA LYS A 5 -8.44 -0.22 0.52
C LYS A 5 -7.17 -0.66 -0.19
N LYS A 6 -7.09 -0.40 -1.48
CA LYS A 6 -5.86 -0.66 -2.21
C LYS A 6 -5.56 0.52 -3.12
N ILE A 7 -4.29 0.76 -3.34
CA ILE A 7 -3.82 1.72 -4.32
C ILE A 7 -2.95 0.99 -5.34
N LYS A 8 -3.07 1.38 -6.59
CA LYS A 8 -2.21 0.85 -7.63
C LYS A 8 -0.90 1.60 -7.63
N VAL A 9 0.19 0.86 -7.56
CA VAL A 9 1.53 1.43 -7.55
C VAL A 9 2.06 1.38 -8.98
N ASN A 10 2.26 2.54 -9.57
CA ASN A 10 2.65 2.65 -10.98
C ASN A 10 4.13 2.96 -11.19
N SER A 11 4.84 3.32 -10.12
CA SER A 11 6.24 3.70 -10.22
C SER A 11 6.92 3.51 -8.87
N TYR A 12 8.23 3.57 -8.88
CA TYR A 12 9.00 3.55 -7.64
C TYR A 12 8.64 4.74 -6.75
N LEU A 13 8.37 5.89 -7.37
CA LEU A 13 7.97 7.07 -6.61
C LEU A 13 6.64 6.84 -5.90
N ASP A 14 5.67 6.22 -6.55
CA ASP A 14 4.40 5.87 -5.92
C ASP A 14 4.61 4.92 -4.75
N TRP A 15 5.48 3.93 -4.92
CA TRP A 15 5.80 2.96 -3.90
C TRP A 15 6.37 3.65 -2.66
N ARG A 16 7.32 4.53 -2.89
CA ARG A 16 7.99 5.24 -1.81
C ARG A 16 7.05 6.24 -1.13
N SER A 17 6.33 7.03 -1.91
CA SER A 17 5.47 8.09 -1.38
C SER A 17 4.32 7.52 -0.57
N SER A 18 3.70 6.45 -1.04
CA SER A 18 2.57 5.84 -0.33
C SER A 18 3.02 5.25 0.99
N GLN A 19 4.16 4.57 1.02
CA GLN A 19 4.70 4.04 2.27
C GLN A 19 4.99 5.16 3.26
N LYS A 20 5.66 6.20 2.79
CA LYS A 20 6.03 7.33 3.64
C LYS A 20 4.80 7.94 4.29
N ARG A 21 3.75 8.14 3.50
CA ARG A 21 2.50 8.71 4.04
C ARG A 21 1.84 7.78 5.04
N LEU A 22 1.72 6.50 4.70
CA LEU A 22 1.02 5.54 5.55
C LEU A 22 1.78 5.28 6.84
N LEU A 23 3.09 5.10 6.76
CA LEU A 23 3.90 4.91 7.97
C LEU A 23 3.85 6.15 8.86
N GLY A 24 3.80 7.34 8.25
CA GLY A 24 3.64 8.58 9.00
C GLY A 24 2.30 8.69 9.71
N LEU A 25 1.28 7.97 9.25
CA LEU A 25 -0.03 7.92 9.88
C LEU A 25 -0.14 6.81 10.92
N GLY A 26 0.93 6.09 11.17
CA GLY A 26 0.94 5.02 12.16
C GLY A 26 0.68 3.63 11.61
N TYR A 27 0.61 3.48 10.29
CA TYR A 27 0.48 2.16 9.69
C TYR A 27 1.79 1.39 9.79
N LYS A 28 1.70 0.07 9.81
CA LYS A 28 2.86 -0.81 9.86
C LYS A 28 2.73 -1.90 8.82
N TRP A 29 3.85 -2.40 8.35
CA TRP A 29 3.85 -3.56 7.49
C TRP A 29 3.35 -4.77 8.27
N LYS A 30 2.46 -5.52 7.65
CA LYS A 30 1.93 -6.73 8.27
C LYS A 30 3.04 -7.76 8.47
N TRP A 31 3.96 -7.85 7.52
CA TRP A 31 5.07 -8.78 7.58
C TRP A 31 6.35 -8.05 7.22
N PRO A 32 7.27 -7.94 8.12
CA PRO A 32 7.39 -8.53 9.46
C PRO A 32 6.83 -7.67 10.60
N ASN A 33 5.81 -6.89 10.39
CA ASN A 33 5.19 -6.05 11.43
C ASN A 33 6.12 -4.94 11.91
N VAL A 34 6.65 -4.18 10.97
CA VAL A 34 7.58 -3.09 11.25
C VAL A 34 7.01 -1.78 10.71
N ASP A 35 7.47 -0.68 11.28
CA ASP A 35 7.08 0.67 10.87
C ASP A 35 8.13 1.34 9.99
N LYS A 36 9.06 0.57 9.47
CA LYS A 36 10.07 1.07 8.55
C LYS A 36 9.64 0.86 7.12
N TRP A 37 9.92 1.84 6.28
CA TRP A 37 9.57 1.69 4.88
C TRP A 37 10.48 0.69 4.18
N ARG A 38 9.96 0.08 3.12
CA ARG A 38 10.66 -0.97 2.40
C ARG A 38 11.10 -0.45 1.05
N ASP A 39 12.36 -0.69 0.73
CA ASP A 39 12.96 -0.30 -0.54
C ASP A 39 13.36 -1.53 -1.36
N ASP A 40 12.95 -2.70 -0.92
CA ASP A 40 13.39 -3.97 -1.49
C ASP A 40 12.48 -4.52 -2.57
N TYR A 41 11.48 -3.75 -2.98
CA TYR A 41 10.59 -4.15 -4.06
C TYR A 41 10.97 -3.45 -5.36
N TYR A 42 11.02 -4.21 -6.43
CA TYR A 42 11.46 -3.72 -7.72
C TYR A 42 10.29 -3.60 -8.69
N PHE A 43 10.34 -2.57 -9.52
CA PHE A 43 9.32 -2.29 -10.53
C PHE A 43 9.72 -2.76 -11.91
N ASP A 44 10.75 -3.55 -12.02
CA ASP A 44 11.14 -4.15 -13.28
C ASP A 44 10.30 -5.36 -13.64
N LYS A 45 9.36 -5.72 -12.80
CA LYS A 45 8.41 -6.78 -13.09
C LYS A 45 7.31 -6.28 -14.00
N SER A 46 6.97 -7.06 -15.00
CA SER A 46 5.83 -6.78 -15.84
C SER A 46 4.58 -7.25 -15.10
N GLY A 47 3.78 -6.33 -14.63
CA GLY A 47 2.56 -6.68 -13.93
C GLY A 47 2.13 -5.60 -12.98
N ASP A 48 0.92 -5.73 -12.48
CA ASP A 48 0.37 -4.75 -11.56
C ASP A 48 0.85 -5.00 -10.15
N LEU A 49 1.09 -3.91 -9.43
CA LEU A 49 1.44 -3.96 -8.02
C LEU A 49 0.44 -3.11 -7.27
N TYR A 50 -0.10 -3.68 -6.19
CA TYR A 50 -1.06 -2.97 -5.33
C TYR A 50 -0.54 -2.95 -3.91
N LEU A 51 -0.71 -1.82 -3.26
CA LEU A 51 -0.49 -1.69 -1.83
C LEU A 51 -1.85 -1.78 -1.16
N VAL A 52 -2.04 -2.78 -0.31
CA VAL A 52 -3.30 -3.04 0.36
C VAL A 52 -3.22 -2.49 1.78
N ILE A 53 -4.26 -1.79 2.17
CA ILE A 53 -4.30 -1.04 3.41
C ILE A 53 -5.50 -1.50 4.22
N ASN A 54 -5.26 -1.99 5.44
CA ASN A 54 -6.33 -2.28 6.38
C ASN A 54 -6.45 -1.09 7.32
N THR A 55 -7.50 -0.31 7.14
CA THR A 55 -7.68 0.93 7.92
C THR A 55 -8.07 0.67 9.35
N GLU A 56 -8.59 -0.51 9.66
CA GLU A 56 -8.98 -0.85 11.02
C GLU A 56 -7.78 -1.25 11.86
N THR A 57 -6.95 -2.16 11.33
CA THR A 57 -5.79 -2.65 12.07
C THR A 57 -4.55 -1.79 11.88
N LYS A 58 -4.59 -0.85 10.95
CA LYS A 58 -3.44 -0.01 10.59
C LYS A 58 -2.27 -0.84 10.05
N MET A 59 -2.59 -1.86 9.28
CA MET A 59 -1.59 -2.73 8.65
C MET A 59 -1.61 -2.56 7.14
N ILE A 60 -0.44 -2.67 6.53
CA ILE A 60 -0.31 -2.61 5.07
C ILE A 60 0.45 -3.83 4.58
N PHE A 61 0.14 -4.24 3.35
CA PHE A 61 0.90 -5.26 2.65
C PHE A 61 0.75 -5.02 1.15
N TYR A 62 1.53 -5.73 0.36
CA TYR A 62 1.47 -5.57 -1.10
C TYR A 62 1.09 -6.88 -1.76
N THR A 63 0.52 -6.78 -2.95
CA THR A 63 0.15 -7.94 -3.75
C THR A 63 0.25 -7.59 -5.22
N GLU A 64 0.53 -8.60 -6.02
CA GLU A 64 0.51 -8.46 -7.48
C GLU A 64 -0.85 -8.85 -8.06
N GLU A 65 -1.74 -9.36 -7.23
CA GLU A 65 -3.07 -9.77 -7.65
C GLU A 65 -4.05 -8.63 -7.50
N ALA A 66 -4.86 -8.43 -8.54
CA ALA A 66 -5.98 -7.49 -8.46
C ALA A 66 -7.11 -8.18 -7.74
N VAL A 67 -7.29 -7.90 -6.46
CA VAL A 67 -8.36 -8.47 -5.65
C VAL A 67 -9.60 -7.59 -5.83
N PRO A 68 -10.58 -8.00 -6.66
CA PRO A 68 -11.70 -7.11 -7.02
C PRO A 68 -12.57 -6.71 -5.83
N GLU A 69 -12.58 -7.48 -4.77
CA GLU A 69 -13.39 -7.21 -3.58
C GLU A 69 -12.86 -6.03 -2.78
N ILE A 70 -11.61 -5.64 -3.00
CA ILE A 70 -11.00 -4.54 -2.27
C ILE A 70 -11.14 -3.28 -3.10
N GLN A 71 -11.65 -2.23 -2.47
CA GLN A 71 -11.87 -0.95 -3.14
C GLN A 71 -10.55 -0.32 -3.57
N LEU A 72 -10.45 -0.01 -4.86
CA LEU A 72 -9.31 0.72 -5.39
C LEU A 72 -9.52 2.21 -5.13
N VAL A 73 -8.53 2.86 -4.52
CA VAL A 73 -8.57 4.30 -4.31
C VAL A 73 -7.35 4.93 -4.99
N ASP A 74 -7.48 6.20 -5.31
CA ASP A 74 -6.39 6.97 -5.89
C ASP A 74 -5.31 7.20 -4.84
N LEU A 75 -4.07 7.20 -5.27
CA LEU A 75 -2.95 7.50 -4.37
C LEU A 75 -3.17 8.82 -3.63
N LYS A 76 -3.76 9.80 -4.28
CA LYS A 76 -4.04 11.10 -3.68
C LYS A 76 -5.01 11.00 -2.50
N GLU A 77 -5.82 9.97 -2.48
CA GLU A 77 -6.81 9.78 -1.41
C GLU A 77 -6.15 9.59 -0.05
N ILE A 78 -5.04 8.87 -0.01
CA ILE A 78 -4.37 8.62 1.27
C ILE A 78 -3.77 9.89 1.88
N TYR A 79 -3.56 10.93 1.08
CA TYR A 79 -3.08 12.19 1.61
C TYR A 79 -4.15 13.00 2.32
N LYS A 80 -5.40 12.55 2.22
CA LYS A 80 -6.51 13.16 2.95
C LYS A 80 -6.83 12.46 4.26
N TRP A 81 -6.19 11.37 4.49
CA TRP A 81 -6.45 10.56 5.70
C TRP A 81 -5.79 11.13 6.95
#